data_db774b2e83626e6b60183867509a40df
#
_entry.id   db774b2e83626e6b60183867509a40df
#
_cell.length_a   1.000
_cell.length_b   1.000
_cell.length_c   1.000
_cell.angle_alpha   90.00
_cell.angle_beta   90.00
_cell.angle_gamma   90.00
#
_symmetry.space_group_name_H-M   'P 1'
#
loop_
_entity.id
_entity.type
_entity.pdbx_description
1 polymer ?
#
loop_
_entity_poly.entity_id
_entity_poly.type
_entity_poly.pdbx_seq_one_letter_code
_entity_poly.pdbx_strand_id
1 'polypeptide(L)'
;MEEVNKPEFEIKHSCVIPYRISNGSIELLLITSIKKQKWIFPKGFIEFNLSAFESAKKEAYEEAGVIGENETVELGSFELKKKNSSSYVKIFSMEVTKELKDYPEKNLRKRKWFSVKDALENIENSDIKNFVNKLEAKVRPANHNPA
;
A
#
# COMPACT_ATOMS: atom_id res chain seq x y z
N MET A 1 -3.50 20.59 31.22
CA MET A 1 -3.31 20.52 30.65
C MET A 1 -3.15 20.21 29.84
N GLU A 2 -3.08 20.15 29.25
CA GLU A 2 -2.91 19.90 28.40
C GLU A 2 -2.40 19.61 27.56
N GLU A 3 -2.26 19.34 27.31
CA GLU A 3 -1.77 19.01 26.49
C GLU A 3 -1.70 18.82 25.58
N VAL A 4 -1.69 18.75 25.26
CA VAL A 4 -1.64 18.62 24.37
C VAL A 4 -1.36 18.70 23.51
N ASN A 5 -0.94 18.95 23.07
CA ASN A 5 -0.66 19.25 22.12
C ASN A 5 0.24 18.84 21.42
N LYS A 6 0.29 17.90 21.43
CA LYS A 6 0.99 17.23 20.64
C LYS A 6 0.65 17.51 19.39
N PRO A 7 1.46 17.71 18.65
CA PRO A 7 1.21 17.96 17.34
C PRO A 7 0.61 16.80 16.86
N GLU A 8 -0.41 16.94 16.40
CA GLU A 8 -0.91 15.95 15.97
C GLU A 8 -0.28 15.59 14.83
N PHE A 9 0.02 14.47 14.60
CA PHE A 9 0.53 14.02 13.44
C PHE A 9 -0.65 13.89 12.58
N GLU A 10 -0.92 14.89 11.81
CA GLU A 10 -2.04 14.83 10.98
C GLU A 10 -1.82 13.82 9.92
N ILE A 11 -2.59 12.76 9.85
CA ILE A 11 -2.49 11.74 8.81
C ILE A 11 -3.30 12.22 7.63
N LYS A 12 -2.63 12.58 6.55
CA LYS A 12 -3.29 13.13 5.38
C LYS A 12 -3.35 12.20 4.19
N HIS A 13 -2.54 11.15 4.21
CA HIS A 13 -2.46 10.25 3.07
C HIS A 13 -2.70 8.82 3.51
N SER A 14 -3.17 8.01 2.60
CA SER A 14 -3.25 6.58 2.86
C SER A 14 -2.61 5.83 1.71
N CYS A 15 -2.10 4.67 2.02
CA CYS A 15 -1.37 3.84 1.09
C CYS A 15 -1.86 2.42 1.27
N VAL A 16 -1.85 1.63 0.22
CA VAL A 16 -2.29 0.26 0.33
C VAL A 16 -1.29 -0.65 -0.36
N ILE A 17 -1.05 -1.81 0.24
CA ILE A 17 -0.25 -2.86 -0.36
C ILE A 17 -1.22 -3.89 -0.91
N PRO A 18 -1.44 -3.91 -2.23
CA PRO A 18 -2.32 -4.91 -2.80
C PRO A 18 -1.57 -6.24 -2.90
N TYR A 19 -2.18 -7.31 -2.47
CA TYR A 19 -1.52 -8.61 -2.51
C TYR A 19 -2.47 -9.70 -2.97
N ARG A 20 -1.88 -10.81 -3.37
CA ARG A 20 -2.64 -12.02 -3.69
C ARG A 20 -1.77 -13.20 -3.26
N ILE A 21 -2.40 -14.35 -3.11
CA ILE A 21 -1.68 -15.56 -2.81
C ILE A 21 -1.75 -16.42 -4.05
N SER A 22 -0.59 -16.76 -4.58
CA SER A 22 -0.50 -17.51 -5.81
C SER A 22 0.43 -18.67 -5.59
N ASN A 23 -0.04 -19.89 -5.80
CA ASN A 23 0.75 -21.09 -5.61
C ASN A 23 1.42 -21.13 -4.23
N GLY A 24 0.67 -20.73 -3.21
CA GLY A 24 1.18 -20.79 -1.86
C GLY A 24 2.09 -19.65 -1.47
N SER A 25 2.33 -18.71 -2.34
CA SER A 25 3.21 -17.58 -2.05
C SER A 25 2.48 -16.27 -2.18
N ILE A 26 2.94 -15.28 -1.45
CA ILE A 26 2.34 -13.97 -1.50
C ILE A 26 3.01 -13.17 -2.60
N GLU A 27 2.19 -12.52 -3.41
CA GLU A 27 2.70 -11.60 -4.42
C GLU A 27 2.11 -10.23 -4.16
N LEU A 28 2.88 -9.21 -4.44
CA LEU A 28 2.49 -7.83 -4.19
C LEU A 28 2.43 -7.08 -5.51
N LEU A 29 1.44 -6.20 -5.63
CA LEU A 29 1.31 -5.43 -6.87
C LEU A 29 1.91 -4.06 -6.67
N LEU A 30 2.88 -3.74 -7.49
CA LEU A 30 3.46 -2.41 -7.47
C LEU A 30 3.16 -1.71 -8.78
N ILE A 31 3.23 -0.39 -8.75
CA ILE A 31 3.03 0.43 -9.93
C ILE A 31 4.22 1.37 -10.03
N THR A 32 4.41 1.98 -11.20
CA THR A 32 5.49 2.94 -11.34
C THR A 32 4.97 4.33 -11.03
N SER A 33 5.81 5.14 -10.39
CA SER A 33 5.49 6.54 -10.21
C SER A 33 5.52 7.22 -11.57
N ILE A 34 4.77 8.28 -11.73
CA ILE A 34 4.62 8.88 -13.05
C ILE A 34 5.90 9.52 -13.55
N LYS A 35 6.52 10.33 -12.73
CA LYS A 35 7.71 11.02 -13.21
C LYS A 35 8.97 10.19 -13.18
N LYS A 36 9.26 9.54 -12.09
CA LYS A 36 10.53 8.85 -11.95
C LYS A 36 10.49 7.39 -12.31
N GLN A 37 9.31 6.87 -12.59
CA GLN A 37 9.13 5.47 -12.97
C GLN A 37 9.72 4.52 -11.93
N LYS A 38 9.56 4.85 -10.65
CA LYS A 38 10.02 3.99 -9.58
C LYS A 38 8.87 3.12 -9.10
N TRP A 39 9.18 1.93 -8.63
CA TRP A 39 8.13 1.02 -8.18
C TRP A 39 7.63 1.43 -6.80
N ILE A 40 6.34 1.66 -6.69
CA ILE A 40 5.71 2.15 -5.47
C ILE A 40 4.38 1.44 -5.28
N PHE A 41 3.78 1.60 -4.11
CA PHE A 41 2.42 1.15 -3.88
C PHE A 41 1.45 2.32 -4.09
N PRO A 42 0.19 2.04 -4.41
CA PRO A 42 -0.79 3.11 -4.61
C PRO A 42 -0.99 3.93 -3.35
N LYS A 43 -1.12 5.23 -3.51
CA LYS A 43 -1.22 6.14 -2.39
C LYS A 43 -1.87 7.43 -2.83
N GLY A 44 -2.58 8.06 -1.95
CA GLY A 44 -3.17 9.37 -2.23
C GLY A 44 -3.68 10.04 -0.97
N PHE A 45 -4.26 11.19 -1.13
CA PHE A 45 -4.83 11.93 -0.01
C PHE A 45 -6.06 11.22 0.50
N ILE A 46 -6.29 11.30 1.79
CA ILE A 46 -7.51 10.78 2.37
C ILE A 46 -8.61 11.77 2.05
N GLU A 47 -9.63 11.32 1.35
CA GLU A 47 -10.70 12.20 0.90
C GLU A 47 -11.68 12.51 2.01
N PHE A 48 -12.27 13.70 1.90
CA PHE A 48 -13.13 14.22 2.94
C PHE A 48 -14.22 13.28 3.40
N ASN A 49 -14.89 12.64 2.54
CA ASN A 49 -15.98 11.78 2.94
C ASN A 49 -15.65 10.31 3.06
N LEU A 50 -14.40 9.94 3.00
CA LEU A 50 -14.01 8.54 3.01
C LEU A 50 -13.12 8.26 4.20
N SER A 51 -13.14 7.03 4.68
CA SER A 51 -12.16 6.63 5.68
C SER A 51 -10.80 6.52 5.02
N ALA A 52 -9.78 6.37 5.82
CA ALA A 52 -8.44 6.20 5.27
C ALA A 52 -8.36 4.94 4.41
N PHE A 53 -8.99 3.85 4.85
CA PHE A 53 -8.95 2.63 4.07
C PHE A 53 -9.74 2.78 2.78
N GLU A 54 -10.90 3.43 2.82
CA GLU A 54 -11.69 3.62 1.62
C GLU A 54 -10.94 4.49 0.61
N SER A 55 -10.22 5.49 1.09
CA SER A 55 -9.41 6.32 0.20
C SER A 55 -8.28 5.49 -0.41
N ALA A 56 -7.66 4.62 0.38
CA ALA A 56 -6.60 3.76 -0.14
C ALA A 56 -7.13 2.81 -1.21
N LYS A 57 -8.31 2.24 -0.99
CA LYS A 57 -8.92 1.36 -1.97
C LYS A 57 -9.21 2.11 -3.26
N LYS A 58 -9.65 3.35 -3.14
CA LYS A 58 -9.94 4.15 -4.31
C LYS A 58 -8.67 4.40 -5.11
N GLU A 59 -7.57 4.69 -4.42
CA GLU A 59 -6.30 4.88 -5.11
C GLU A 59 -5.84 3.59 -5.77
N ALA A 60 -6.05 2.44 -5.15
CA ALA A 60 -5.70 1.17 -5.75
C ALA A 60 -6.46 0.97 -7.05
N TYR A 61 -7.74 1.34 -7.06
CA TYR A 61 -8.53 1.23 -8.26
C TYR A 61 -8.03 2.20 -9.33
N GLU A 62 -7.81 3.46 -8.96
CA GLU A 62 -7.45 4.48 -9.94
C GLU A 62 -6.05 4.28 -10.50
N GLU A 63 -5.12 3.95 -9.64
CA GLU A 63 -3.71 3.89 -10.04
C GLU A 63 -3.27 2.51 -10.50
N ALA A 64 -3.87 1.46 -9.95
CA ALA A 64 -3.42 0.09 -10.23
C ALA A 64 -4.49 -0.81 -10.83
N GLY A 65 -5.73 -0.34 -10.89
CA GLY A 65 -6.79 -1.14 -11.52
C GLY A 65 -7.15 -2.39 -10.78
N VAL A 66 -7.09 -2.37 -9.43
CA VAL A 66 -7.43 -3.55 -8.66
C VAL A 66 -8.49 -3.24 -7.62
N ILE A 67 -9.26 -4.25 -7.29
CA ILE A 67 -10.32 -4.15 -6.33
C ILE A 67 -10.11 -5.23 -5.28
N GLY A 68 -10.28 -4.88 -4.03
CA GLY A 68 -10.22 -5.84 -2.94
C GLY A 68 -11.42 -5.66 -2.07
N GLU A 69 -11.86 -6.75 -1.50
CA GLU A 69 -13.05 -6.68 -0.70
C GLU A 69 -12.85 -6.88 0.76
N ASN A 70 -11.83 -7.56 1.17
CA ASN A 70 -11.69 -7.80 2.56
C ASN A 70 -11.19 -6.61 3.27
N GLU A 71 -11.71 -6.41 4.48
CA GLU A 71 -11.21 -5.45 5.26
C GLU A 71 -9.91 -5.81 5.65
N THR A 72 -8.95 -5.09 5.54
CA THR A 72 -7.66 -5.49 5.90
C THR A 72 -7.24 -4.74 7.07
N VAL A 73 -6.32 -5.29 7.76
CA VAL A 73 -5.81 -4.70 8.92
C VAL A 73 -4.92 -3.56 8.56
N GLU A 74 -5.05 -2.48 9.26
CA GLU A 74 -4.17 -1.37 9.13
C GLU A 74 -2.80 -1.85 9.59
N LEU A 75 -1.78 -1.63 8.81
CA LEU A 75 -0.44 -2.07 9.15
C LEU A 75 0.29 -1.05 10.01
N GLY A 76 -0.06 0.21 9.90
CA GLY A 76 0.56 1.25 10.70
C GLY A 76 0.60 2.56 9.96
N SER A 77 1.52 3.42 10.35
CA SER A 77 1.70 4.69 9.66
C SER A 77 3.19 5.01 9.62
N PHE A 78 3.57 5.88 8.72
CA PHE A 78 4.96 6.29 8.63
C PHE A 78 5.02 7.74 8.13
N GLU A 79 6.14 8.36 8.36
CA GLU A 79 6.33 9.74 7.99
C GLU A 79 6.94 9.82 6.60
N LEU A 80 6.33 10.63 5.75
CA LEU A 80 6.86 10.84 4.43
C LEU A 80 7.47 12.22 4.45
N LYS A 81 8.79 12.30 4.44
CA LYS A 81 9.47 13.57 4.54
C LYS A 81 9.65 14.21 3.19
N LYS A 82 9.42 15.51 3.12
CA LYS A 82 9.64 16.25 1.92
C LYS A 82 10.52 17.40 2.27
N LYS A 83 10.97 18.13 1.26
CA LYS A 83 11.94 19.16 1.47
C LYS A 83 11.60 20.13 2.59
N ASN A 84 10.46 20.69 2.61
CA ASN A 84 10.10 21.66 3.63
C ASN A 84 8.94 21.24 4.49
N SER A 85 8.59 20.00 4.46
CA SER A 85 7.46 19.56 5.25
C SER A 85 7.49 18.06 5.39
N SER A 86 6.60 17.55 6.19
CA SER A 86 6.44 16.11 6.27
C SER A 86 4.97 15.83 6.45
N SER A 87 4.57 14.65 6.12
CA SER A 87 3.19 14.24 6.32
C SER A 87 3.22 12.79 6.76
N TYR A 88 2.14 12.35 7.35
CA TYR A 88 2.05 10.98 7.79
C TYR A 88 1.10 10.21 6.88
N VAL A 89 1.44 8.98 6.62
CA VAL A 89 0.72 8.12 5.70
C VAL A 89 0.29 6.89 6.47
N LYS A 90 -1.00 6.58 6.41
CA LYS A 90 -1.50 5.38 7.04
C LYS A 90 -1.46 4.28 5.99
N ILE A 91 -0.96 3.12 6.32
CA ILE A 91 -0.78 2.07 5.34
C ILE A 91 -1.58 0.83 5.69
N PHE A 92 -2.22 0.26 4.69
CA PHE A 92 -3.08 -0.90 4.82
C PHE A 92 -2.63 -1.98 3.86
N SER A 93 -3.10 -3.18 4.07
CA SER A 93 -2.96 -4.22 3.05
C SER A 93 -4.35 -4.52 2.51
N MET A 94 -4.41 -5.05 1.31
CA MET A 94 -5.69 -5.36 0.69
C MET A 94 -5.51 -6.58 -0.19
N GLU A 95 -6.30 -7.61 0.06
CA GLU A 95 -6.24 -8.77 -0.80
C GLU A 95 -7.01 -8.47 -2.07
N VAL A 96 -6.39 -8.64 -3.21
CA VAL A 96 -6.98 -8.31 -4.49
C VAL A 96 -7.91 -9.41 -4.92
N THR A 97 -9.16 -9.05 -5.21
CA THR A 97 -10.13 -10.01 -5.68
C THR A 97 -10.42 -9.82 -7.15
N LYS A 98 -10.04 -8.70 -7.73
CA LYS A 98 -10.31 -8.46 -9.14
C LYS A 98 -9.26 -7.55 -9.73
N GLU A 99 -8.76 -7.90 -10.89
CA GLU A 99 -7.79 -7.09 -11.59
C GLU A 99 -8.42 -6.63 -12.88
N LEU A 100 -8.48 -5.34 -13.13
CA LEU A 100 -9.21 -4.78 -14.25
C LEU A 100 -8.29 -4.47 -15.42
N LYS A 101 -8.84 -4.56 -16.63
CA LYS A 101 -8.07 -4.20 -17.79
C LYS A 101 -8.09 -2.71 -17.99
N ASP A 102 -9.22 -2.07 -17.72
CA ASP A 102 -9.37 -0.64 -17.92
C ASP A 102 -9.57 0.05 -16.60
N TYR A 103 -8.85 1.11 -16.36
CA TYR A 103 -8.96 1.88 -15.13
C TYR A 103 -8.36 3.25 -15.36
N PRO A 104 -8.62 4.21 -14.50
CA PRO A 104 -8.30 5.61 -14.79
C PRO A 104 -6.85 5.90 -15.18
N GLU A 105 -5.88 5.38 -14.48
CA GLU A 105 -4.49 5.75 -14.77
C GLU A 105 -3.73 4.67 -15.53
N LYS A 106 -4.48 3.81 -16.22
CA LYS A 106 -3.88 2.73 -16.96
C LYS A 106 -2.74 3.14 -17.87
N ASN A 107 -2.86 4.26 -18.52
CA ASN A 107 -1.84 4.67 -19.48
C ASN A 107 -0.73 5.53 -18.88
N LEU A 108 -0.80 5.79 -17.58
CA LEU A 108 0.18 6.64 -16.93
C LEU A 108 1.22 5.85 -16.15
N ARG A 109 0.94 4.59 -15.85
CA ARG A 109 1.81 3.80 -15.00
C ARG A 109 1.88 2.37 -15.51
N LYS A 110 2.95 1.68 -15.14
CA LYS A 110 3.03 0.25 -15.36
C LYS A 110 2.63 -0.41 -14.07
N ARG A 111 2.12 -1.62 -14.13
CA ARG A 111 1.81 -2.39 -12.93
C ARG A 111 2.38 -3.78 -13.09
N LYS A 112 2.79 -4.39 -11.99
CA LYS A 112 3.40 -5.69 -12.06
C LYS A 112 3.31 -6.39 -10.73
N TRP A 113 3.09 -7.69 -10.75
CA TRP A 113 3.10 -8.49 -9.54
C TRP A 113 4.54 -8.91 -9.24
N PHE A 114 4.94 -8.78 -7.98
CA PHE A 114 6.28 -9.10 -7.55
C PHE A 114 6.21 -10.13 -6.44
N SER A 115 7.20 -11.02 -6.35
CA SER A 115 7.36 -11.82 -5.16
C SER A 115 7.76 -10.88 -4.04
N VAL A 116 7.65 -11.32 -2.80
CA VAL A 116 8.06 -10.47 -1.69
C VAL A 116 9.53 -10.09 -1.82
N LYS A 117 10.36 -11.07 -2.18
CA LYS A 117 11.79 -10.80 -2.33
C LYS A 117 12.06 -9.73 -3.36
N ASP A 118 11.44 -9.85 -4.53
CA ASP A 118 11.68 -8.89 -5.59
C ASP A 118 11.09 -7.53 -5.24
N ALA A 119 9.96 -7.50 -4.56
CA ALA A 119 9.39 -6.23 -4.13
C ALA A 119 10.35 -5.52 -3.19
N LEU A 120 10.91 -6.24 -2.22
CA LEU A 120 11.83 -5.62 -1.28
C LEU A 120 13.08 -5.09 -1.96
N GLU A 121 13.50 -5.72 -3.04
CA GLU A 121 14.66 -5.24 -3.77
C GLU A 121 14.37 -3.99 -4.58
N ASN A 122 13.13 -3.76 -4.92
CA ASN A 122 12.76 -2.63 -5.76
C ASN A 122 12.17 -1.45 -5.00
N ILE A 123 11.79 -1.64 -3.75
CA ILE A 123 11.23 -0.56 -2.94
C ILE A 123 12.36 0.19 -2.28
N GLU A 124 12.37 1.50 -2.36
CA GLU A 124 13.43 2.28 -1.76
C GLU A 124 13.17 2.67 -0.32
N ASN A 125 11.93 2.90 0.03
CA ASN A 125 11.59 3.40 1.36
C ASN A 125 11.69 2.31 2.42
N SER A 126 12.52 2.52 3.43
CA SER A 126 12.75 1.49 4.43
C SER A 126 11.55 1.23 5.31
N ASP A 127 10.73 2.25 5.55
CA ASP A 127 9.52 2.03 6.35
C ASP A 127 8.56 1.12 5.59
N ILE A 128 8.43 1.32 4.29
CA ILE A 128 7.55 0.49 3.49
C ILE A 128 8.06 -0.93 3.44
N LYS A 129 9.38 -1.13 3.37
CA LYS A 129 9.93 -2.47 3.40
C LYS A 129 9.55 -3.17 4.70
N ASN A 130 9.57 -2.45 5.81
CA ASN A 130 9.20 -3.04 7.08
C ASN A 130 7.72 -3.43 7.09
N PHE A 131 6.86 -2.64 6.46
CA PHE A 131 5.45 -2.99 6.38
C PHE A 131 5.21 -4.18 5.46
N VAL A 132 6.01 -4.34 4.42
CA VAL A 132 5.92 -5.52 3.57
C VAL A 132 6.25 -6.76 4.38
N ASN A 133 7.29 -6.70 5.21
CA ASN A 133 7.65 -7.83 6.05
C ASN A 133 6.55 -8.13 7.07
N LYS A 134 5.94 -7.09 7.61
CA LYS A 134 4.86 -7.25 8.57
C LYS A 134 3.66 -7.92 7.90
N LEU A 135 3.35 -7.50 6.68
CA LEU A 135 2.26 -8.10 5.94
C LEU A 135 2.53 -9.59 5.68
N GLU A 136 3.73 -9.90 5.25
CA GLU A 136 4.06 -11.28 4.96
C GLU A 136 3.87 -12.15 6.20
N ALA A 137 4.26 -11.66 7.35
CA ALA A 137 4.12 -12.44 8.58
C ALA A 137 2.65 -12.64 8.93
N LYS A 138 1.80 -11.66 8.63
CA LYS A 138 0.41 -11.77 8.99
C LYS A 138 -0.41 -12.64 8.05
N VAL A 139 -0.06 -12.66 6.78
CA VAL A 139 -0.87 -13.40 5.82
C VAL A 139 -0.22 -14.66 5.34
N ARG A 140 0.81 -15.14 6.02
CA ARG A 140 1.45 -16.34 5.62
C ARG A 140 0.42 -17.45 5.55
N PRO A 141 0.38 -18.19 4.45
CA PRO A 141 -0.64 -19.22 4.28
C PRO A 141 -0.60 -20.24 5.37
N ALA A 142 -1.73 -20.69 5.79
CA ALA A 142 -1.81 -21.63 6.86
C ALA A 142 -1.08 -22.92 6.57
N ASN A 143 -1.08 -23.36 5.35
CA ASN A 143 -0.46 -24.61 5.05
C ASN A 143 1.03 -24.48 4.91
N HIS A 144 1.56 -23.32 5.19
CA HIS A 144 2.93 -23.12 5.11
C HIS A 144 3.50 -23.71 6.33
N ASN A 145 3.53 -24.93 6.47
CA ASN A 145 3.91 -25.50 7.61
C ASN A 145 4.88 -26.48 7.34
N PRO A 146 5.96 -26.38 7.84
CA PRO A 146 7.00 -27.27 7.54
C PRO A 146 6.76 -28.62 8.00
N ALA A 147 5.96 -28.82 8.78
CA ALA A 147 5.77 -30.13 9.31
C ALA A 147 6.36 -31.07 8.70
#